data_78aaba0c7a7669e7702c0bf6eb48ab14
#
_entry.id   78aaba0c7a7669e7702c0bf6eb48ab14
#
_cell.length_a   1.000
_cell.length_b   1.000
_cell.length_c   1.000
_cell.angle_alpha   90.00
_cell.angle_beta   90.00
_cell.angle_gamma   90.00
#
_symmetry.space_group_name_H-M   'P 1'
#
loop_
_entity.id
_entity.type
_entity.pdbx_description
1 polymer ?
#
loop_
_entity_poly.entity_id
_entity_poly.type
_entity_poly.pdbx_seq_one_letter_code
_entity_poly.pdbx_strand_id
1 'polypeptide(L)'
;LGDNLFFGPDFSSIVKKSIKNNNGATLFAHKVKDPERFGVVDFDKNNNVLSIEEKPKEPKSSWAVTGLYIYNNQAGNYVKNLKKSNRGEYEITDLNRKYLEDGNLKTVLLNKEYSWLDTGTHDSLLEASNFVQNSIIEFGRDLMDLDEL
;
A
#
# COMPACT_ATOMS: atom_id res chain seq x y z
N LEU A 1 -4.34 -9.16 -6.28
CA LEU A 1 -3.47 -8.59 -5.26
C LEU A 1 -2.99 -9.71 -4.33
N GLY A 2 -1.96 -10.38 -4.62
CA GLY A 2 -1.30 -11.42 -3.85
C GLY A 2 0.19 -11.43 -4.19
N ASP A 3 0.59 -10.33 -4.78
CA ASP A 3 1.89 -10.05 -5.36
C ASP A 3 2.67 -8.98 -4.56
N ASN A 4 2.37 -8.84 -3.28
CA ASN A 4 3.03 -7.89 -2.39
C ASN A 4 3.61 -8.62 -1.18
N LEU A 5 4.90 -8.42 -0.94
CA LEU A 5 5.60 -8.89 0.25
C LEU A 5 5.94 -7.72 1.17
N PHE A 6 5.59 -7.84 2.43
CA PHE A 6 5.92 -6.86 3.47
C PHE A 6 6.83 -7.49 4.52
N PHE A 7 7.86 -6.76 4.89
CA PHE A 7 8.76 -7.16 5.95
C PHE A 7 9.15 -5.95 6.80
N GLY A 8 9.21 -6.13 8.11
CA GLY A 8 9.64 -5.08 9.05
C GLY A 8 9.18 -5.36 10.47
N PRO A 9 9.71 -4.61 11.46
CA PRO A 9 9.43 -4.83 12.87
C PRO A 9 7.94 -4.62 13.18
N ASP A 10 7.36 -5.57 13.92
CA ASP A 10 5.96 -5.50 14.39
C ASP A 10 4.91 -5.17 13.32
N PHE A 11 5.14 -5.58 12.06
CA PHE A 11 4.23 -5.26 10.95
C PHE A 11 2.81 -5.77 11.21
N SER A 12 2.66 -6.98 11.75
CA SER A 12 1.36 -7.55 12.12
C SER A 12 0.61 -6.67 13.14
N SER A 13 1.32 -6.11 14.12
CA SER A 13 0.73 -5.21 15.11
C SER A 13 0.25 -3.90 14.50
N ILE A 14 0.97 -3.35 13.52
CA ILE A 14 0.54 -2.16 12.78
C ILE A 14 -0.74 -2.45 12.00
N VAL A 15 -0.80 -3.58 11.31
CA VAL A 15 -1.99 -3.99 10.56
C VAL A 15 -3.19 -4.20 11.50
N LYS A 16 -3.02 -4.95 12.59
CA LYS A 16 -4.07 -5.16 13.61
C LYS A 16 -4.59 -3.84 14.20
N LYS A 17 -3.68 -2.91 14.54
CA LYS A 17 -4.04 -1.57 15.02
C LYS A 17 -4.80 -0.76 13.97
N SER A 18 -4.38 -0.86 12.72
CA SER A 18 -5.04 -0.18 11.60
C SER A 18 -6.45 -0.71 11.37
N ILE A 19 -6.65 -2.03 11.44
CA ILE A 19 -7.98 -2.65 11.36
C ILE A 19 -8.88 -2.14 12.49
N LYS A 20 -8.39 -2.19 13.73
CA LYS A 20 -9.16 -1.77 14.92
C LYS A 20 -9.60 -0.31 14.86
N ASN A 21 -8.76 0.57 14.29
CA ASN A 21 -8.98 2.02 14.26
C ASN A 21 -9.54 2.51 12.92
N ASN A 22 -9.87 1.59 12.00
CA ASN A 22 -10.41 1.96 10.70
C ASN A 22 -11.90 2.27 10.80
N ASN A 23 -12.28 3.48 10.42
CA ASN A 23 -13.68 3.91 10.29
C ASN A 23 -14.08 4.27 8.85
N GLY A 24 -13.14 4.22 7.91
CA GLY A 24 -13.31 4.53 6.49
C GLY A 24 -12.43 3.64 5.63
N ALA A 25 -11.38 4.23 5.07
CA ALA A 25 -10.30 3.52 4.40
C ALA A 25 -8.96 3.82 5.06
N THR A 26 -8.10 2.80 5.13
CA THR A 26 -6.71 2.94 5.53
C THR A 26 -5.83 2.35 4.43
N LEU A 27 -4.90 3.17 3.92
CA LEU A 27 -3.88 2.80 2.94
C LEU A 27 -2.54 2.62 3.64
N PHE A 28 -1.69 1.79 3.06
CA PHE A 28 -0.29 1.70 3.44
C PHE A 28 0.55 2.26 2.29
N ALA A 29 1.47 3.17 2.60
CA ALA A 29 2.35 3.79 1.62
C ALA A 29 3.81 3.63 2.01
N HIS A 30 4.66 3.41 1.01
CA HIS A 30 6.10 3.24 1.15
C HIS A 30 6.84 4.16 0.19
N LYS A 31 8.02 4.68 0.59
CA LYS A 31 8.85 5.49 -0.30
C LYS A 31 9.56 4.63 -1.33
N VAL A 32 9.44 5.03 -2.59
CA VAL A 32 10.07 4.36 -3.73
C VAL A 32 10.87 5.36 -4.58
N LYS A 33 11.74 4.85 -5.45
CA LYS A 33 12.56 5.66 -6.37
C LYS A 33 11.81 5.97 -7.67
N ASP A 34 10.86 5.14 -8.05
CA ASP A 34 10.11 5.14 -9.31
C ASP A 34 8.59 5.21 -9.05
N PRO A 35 8.10 6.29 -8.36
CA PRO A 35 6.70 6.39 -7.92
C PRO A 35 5.70 6.41 -9.07
N GLU A 36 6.10 6.83 -10.28
CA GLU A 36 5.27 6.85 -11.49
C GLU A 36 4.72 5.48 -11.91
N ARG A 37 5.27 4.40 -11.37
CA ARG A 37 4.79 3.03 -11.61
C ARG A 37 3.56 2.65 -10.79
N PHE A 38 3.25 3.42 -9.75
CA PHE A 38 2.28 3.09 -8.70
C PHE A 38 1.21 4.17 -8.54
N GLY A 39 0.20 3.90 -7.72
CA GLY A 39 -0.60 4.94 -7.12
C GLY A 39 0.26 5.79 -6.21
N VAL A 40 0.23 7.11 -6.36
CA VAL A 40 1.05 8.04 -5.58
C VAL A 40 0.15 8.85 -4.66
N VAL A 41 0.53 8.93 -3.39
CA VAL A 41 -0.16 9.74 -2.38
C VAL A 41 0.69 10.95 -1.99
N ASP A 42 0.05 12.12 -1.94
CA ASP A 42 0.67 13.38 -1.51
C ASP A 42 0.06 13.85 -0.19
N PHE A 43 0.85 14.57 0.62
CA PHE A 43 0.52 14.95 1.99
C PHE A 43 0.81 16.41 2.27
N ASP A 44 0.05 16.99 3.16
CA ASP A 44 0.38 18.26 3.81
C ASP A 44 1.45 18.08 4.92
N LYS A 45 1.84 19.20 5.56
CA LYS A 45 2.82 19.22 6.65
C LYS A 45 2.36 18.45 7.91
N ASN A 46 1.07 18.15 8.01
CA ASN A 46 0.47 17.41 9.12
C ASN A 46 0.20 15.93 8.78
N ASN A 47 0.73 15.44 7.66
CA ASN A 47 0.49 14.11 7.10
C ASN A 47 -0.98 13.82 6.71
N ASN A 48 -1.78 14.86 6.45
CA ASN A 48 -3.08 14.66 5.85
C ASN A 48 -2.92 14.43 4.35
N VAL A 49 -3.67 13.49 3.81
CA VAL A 49 -3.66 13.19 2.37
C VAL A 49 -4.27 14.36 1.60
N LEU A 50 -3.52 14.90 0.65
CA LEU A 50 -3.96 15.97 -0.25
C LEU A 50 -4.49 15.42 -1.56
N SER A 51 -3.82 14.42 -2.11
CA SER A 51 -4.20 13.81 -3.39
C SER A 51 -3.73 12.37 -3.50
N ILE A 52 -4.41 11.60 -4.37
CA ILE A 52 -3.98 10.28 -4.81
C ILE A 52 -4.12 10.24 -6.32
N GLU A 53 -3.04 9.85 -7.01
CA GLU A 53 -3.00 9.77 -8.46
C GLU A 53 -2.48 8.41 -8.92
N GLU A 54 -3.18 7.77 -9.87
CA GLU A 54 -2.76 6.49 -10.45
C GLU A 54 -1.71 6.72 -11.50
N LYS A 55 -0.53 6.14 -11.32
CA LYS A 55 0.60 6.15 -12.27
C LYS A 55 0.82 7.53 -12.91
N PRO A 56 1.03 8.59 -12.09
CA PRO A 56 1.18 9.94 -12.60
C PRO A 56 2.47 10.07 -13.43
N LYS A 57 2.42 10.81 -14.52
CA LYS A 57 3.63 11.12 -15.30
C LYS A 57 4.62 12.01 -14.55
N GLU A 58 4.09 12.87 -13.68
CA GLU A 58 4.85 13.78 -12.83
C GLU A 58 4.40 13.59 -11.38
N PRO A 59 5.02 12.64 -10.65
CA PRO A 59 4.63 12.34 -9.27
C PRO A 59 4.87 13.52 -8.33
N LYS A 60 3.87 13.86 -7.51
CA LYS A 60 3.97 14.95 -6.52
C LYS A 60 4.77 14.54 -5.28
N SER A 61 4.92 13.26 -5.07
CA SER A 61 5.68 12.70 -3.96
C SER A 61 6.36 11.39 -4.36
N SER A 62 7.23 10.86 -3.51
CA SER A 62 7.81 9.52 -3.65
C SER A 62 7.07 8.45 -2.85
N TRP A 63 5.87 8.73 -2.33
CA TRP A 63 5.09 7.79 -1.57
C TRP A 63 4.16 6.99 -2.47
N ALA A 64 4.56 5.76 -2.77
CA ALA A 64 3.74 4.79 -3.49
C ALA A 64 2.73 4.13 -2.54
N VAL A 65 1.47 4.05 -2.97
CA VAL A 65 0.45 3.25 -2.29
C VAL A 65 0.75 1.78 -2.56
N THR A 66 0.91 1.02 -1.49
CA THR A 66 1.17 -0.43 -1.58
C THR A 66 -0.11 -1.20 -1.92
N GLY A 67 0.00 -2.49 -2.14
CA GLY A 67 -1.16 -3.35 -2.41
C GLY A 67 -2.00 -3.71 -1.17
N LEU A 68 -1.75 -3.09 0.00
CA LEU A 68 -2.48 -3.37 1.24
C LEU A 68 -3.47 -2.26 1.56
N TYR A 69 -4.74 -2.64 1.70
CA TYR A 69 -5.85 -1.73 1.96
C TYR A 69 -6.78 -2.29 3.02
N ILE A 70 -7.33 -1.42 3.86
CA ILE A 70 -8.37 -1.76 4.83
C ILE A 70 -9.56 -0.84 4.58
N TYR A 71 -10.72 -1.42 4.32
CA TYR A 71 -11.94 -0.68 4.04
C TYR A 71 -13.06 -1.04 5.04
N ASN A 72 -13.91 -0.07 5.32
CA ASN A 72 -15.18 -0.34 5.99
C ASN A 72 -16.22 -0.89 4.99
N ASN A 73 -17.43 -1.19 5.49
CA ASN A 73 -18.51 -1.77 4.69
C ASN A 73 -19.05 -0.85 3.57
N GLN A 74 -18.68 0.44 3.54
CA GLN A 74 -19.12 1.37 2.51
C GLN A 74 -18.41 1.15 1.17
N ALA A 75 -17.25 0.47 1.15
CA ALA A 75 -16.49 0.21 -0.07
C ALA A 75 -17.36 -0.41 -1.17
N GLY A 76 -18.24 -1.36 -0.83
CA GLY A 76 -19.14 -1.98 -1.79
C GLY A 76 -20.14 -1.00 -2.45
N ASN A 77 -20.52 0.07 -1.74
CA ASN A 77 -21.40 1.11 -2.31
C ASN A 77 -20.62 2.04 -3.24
N TYR A 78 -19.40 2.41 -2.89
CA TYR A 78 -18.55 3.25 -3.76
C TYR A 78 -18.18 2.51 -5.05
N VAL A 79 -17.79 1.23 -4.95
CA VAL A 79 -17.43 0.41 -6.13
C VAL A 79 -18.54 0.35 -7.16
N LYS A 80 -19.82 0.25 -6.75
CA LYS A 80 -20.96 0.22 -7.68
C LYS A 80 -21.07 1.46 -8.56
N ASN A 81 -20.52 2.59 -8.11
CA ASN A 81 -20.61 3.88 -8.78
C ASN A 81 -19.29 4.29 -9.48
N LEU A 82 -18.24 3.45 -9.40
CA LEU A 82 -16.99 3.72 -10.09
C LEU A 82 -17.18 3.64 -11.62
N LYS A 83 -16.43 4.47 -12.31
CA LYS A 83 -16.32 4.44 -13.78
C LYS A 83 -14.99 3.84 -14.17
N LYS A 84 -14.93 3.25 -15.34
CA LYS A 84 -13.67 2.80 -15.91
C LYS A 84 -12.79 4.01 -16.24
N SER A 85 -11.50 3.87 -15.95
CA SER A 85 -10.48 4.85 -16.32
C SER A 85 -10.28 4.91 -17.85
N ASN A 86 -9.45 5.84 -18.30
CA ASN A 86 -9.03 5.91 -19.71
C ASN A 86 -8.30 4.63 -20.20
N ARG A 87 -7.84 3.78 -19.26
CA ARG A 87 -7.23 2.48 -19.52
C ARG A 87 -8.28 1.37 -19.70
N GLY A 88 -9.58 1.68 -19.50
CA GLY A 88 -10.68 0.72 -19.58
C GLY A 88 -10.85 -0.14 -18.32
N GLU A 89 -10.14 0.17 -17.25
CA GLU A 89 -10.09 -0.59 -15.98
C GLU A 89 -10.78 0.18 -14.84
N TYR A 90 -11.29 -0.57 -13.84
CA TYR A 90 -11.69 0.01 -12.57
C TYR A 90 -10.46 0.15 -11.68
N GLU A 91 -10.09 1.37 -11.38
CA GLU A 91 -8.88 1.65 -10.60
C GLU A 91 -9.19 1.66 -9.09
N ILE A 92 -8.37 0.96 -8.31
CA ILE A 92 -8.46 1.02 -6.84
C ILE A 92 -8.21 2.45 -6.34
N THR A 93 -7.40 3.22 -7.05
CA THR A 93 -7.12 4.62 -6.76
C THR A 93 -8.39 5.48 -6.81
N ASP A 94 -9.36 5.17 -7.69
CA ASP A 94 -10.63 5.90 -7.73
C ASP A 94 -11.52 5.59 -6.52
N LEU A 95 -11.48 4.35 -6.01
CA LEU A 95 -12.12 4.01 -4.74
C LEU A 95 -11.49 4.80 -3.59
N ASN A 96 -10.16 4.83 -3.51
CA ASN A 96 -9.44 5.57 -2.48
C ASN A 96 -9.74 7.07 -2.53
N ARG A 97 -9.89 7.64 -3.74
CA ARG A 97 -10.25 9.04 -3.95
C ARG A 97 -11.65 9.35 -3.40
N LYS A 98 -12.61 8.42 -3.51
CA LYS A 98 -13.93 8.60 -2.90
C LYS A 98 -13.85 8.72 -1.38
N TYR A 99 -13.05 7.88 -0.73
CA TYR A 99 -12.80 8.00 0.70
C TYR A 99 -12.09 9.30 1.09
N LEU A 100 -11.18 9.78 0.24
CA LEU A 100 -10.51 11.07 0.44
C LEU A 100 -11.50 12.24 0.34
N GLU A 101 -12.35 12.26 -0.69
CA GLU A 101 -13.40 13.27 -0.91
C GLU A 101 -14.37 13.35 0.29
N ASP A 102 -14.69 12.21 0.90
CA ASP A 102 -15.57 12.12 2.07
C ASP A 102 -14.85 12.37 3.40
N GLY A 103 -13.54 12.69 3.38
CA GLY A 103 -12.74 12.93 4.59
C GLY A 103 -12.50 11.69 5.46
N ASN A 104 -12.67 10.50 4.90
CA ASN A 104 -12.60 9.21 5.60
C ASN A 104 -11.41 8.33 5.15
N LEU A 105 -10.34 8.96 4.65
CA LEU A 105 -9.13 8.26 4.25
C LEU A 105 -8.00 8.51 5.24
N LYS A 106 -7.34 7.44 5.66
CA LYS A 106 -6.12 7.46 6.46
C LYS A 106 -4.98 6.78 5.71
N THR A 107 -3.75 7.17 6.02
CA THR A 107 -2.57 6.51 5.48
C THR A 107 -1.60 6.15 6.59
N VAL A 108 -1.10 4.94 6.53
CA VAL A 108 0.01 4.45 7.35
C VAL A 108 1.28 4.56 6.51
N LEU A 109 2.24 5.36 6.98
CA LEU A 109 3.52 5.54 6.31
C LEU A 109 4.51 4.49 6.82
N LEU A 110 4.90 3.58 5.95
CA LEU A 110 5.95 2.60 6.21
C LEU A 110 7.30 3.29 5.99
N ASN A 111 8.03 3.51 7.07
CA ASN A 111 9.35 4.14 7.02
C ASN A 111 10.41 3.18 6.45
N LYS A 112 11.68 3.58 6.48
CA LYS A 112 12.82 2.81 5.95
C LYS A 112 13.11 1.47 6.66
N GLU A 113 12.49 1.23 7.83
CA GLU A 113 12.64 -0.04 8.59
C GLU A 113 11.76 -1.14 8.01
N TYR A 114 10.80 -0.76 7.14
CA TYR A 114 9.93 -1.68 6.42
C TYR A 114 10.43 -1.85 4.98
N SER A 115 10.35 -3.07 4.51
CA SER A 115 10.52 -3.40 3.10
C SER A 115 9.17 -3.74 2.49
N TRP A 116 8.90 -3.18 1.33
CA TRP A 116 7.78 -3.56 0.50
C TRP A 116 8.31 -3.96 -0.87
N LEU A 117 7.96 -5.16 -1.30
CA LEU A 117 8.36 -5.72 -2.57
C LEU A 117 7.10 -6.06 -3.37
N ASP A 118 6.95 -5.40 -4.51
CA ASP A 118 5.94 -5.73 -5.50
C ASP A 118 6.49 -6.84 -6.39
N THR A 119 5.87 -8.03 -6.37
CA THR A 119 6.33 -9.21 -7.11
C THR A 119 5.59 -9.41 -8.44
N GLY A 120 5.04 -8.33 -8.98
CA GLY A 120 4.21 -8.37 -10.20
C GLY A 120 4.98 -8.61 -11.51
N THR A 121 6.31 -8.62 -11.50
CA THR A 121 7.16 -8.95 -12.66
C THR A 121 8.13 -10.08 -12.33
N HIS A 122 8.69 -10.75 -13.35
CA HIS A 122 9.69 -11.80 -13.14
C HIS A 122 10.93 -11.27 -12.41
N ASP A 123 11.39 -10.08 -12.75
CA ASP A 123 12.57 -9.45 -12.13
C ASP A 123 12.30 -9.11 -10.67
N SER A 124 11.16 -8.47 -10.37
CA SER A 124 10.80 -8.12 -9.00
C SER A 124 10.50 -9.35 -8.12
N LEU A 125 9.98 -10.44 -8.70
CA LEU A 125 9.82 -11.71 -8.00
C LEU A 125 11.18 -12.32 -7.63
N LEU A 126 12.16 -12.26 -8.54
CA LEU A 126 13.53 -12.73 -8.28
C LEU A 126 14.20 -11.87 -7.18
N GLU A 127 14.06 -10.54 -7.25
CA GLU A 127 14.56 -9.63 -6.21
C GLU A 127 13.95 -9.95 -4.85
N ALA A 128 12.63 -10.16 -4.78
CA ALA A 128 11.95 -10.54 -3.55
C ALA A 128 12.44 -11.89 -3.00
N SER A 129 12.66 -12.89 -3.87
CA SER A 129 13.18 -14.20 -3.48
C SER A 129 14.59 -14.10 -2.90
N ASN A 130 15.47 -13.32 -3.53
CA ASN A 130 16.82 -13.06 -3.04
C ASN A 130 16.80 -12.30 -1.71
N PHE A 131 15.90 -11.33 -1.55
CA PHE A 131 15.71 -10.58 -0.31
C PHE A 131 15.32 -11.52 0.84
N VAL A 132 14.34 -12.40 0.64
CA VAL A 132 13.92 -13.39 1.64
C VAL A 132 15.06 -14.31 2.01
N GLN A 133 15.76 -14.87 1.01
CA GLN A 133 16.91 -15.77 1.26
C GLN A 133 18.01 -15.08 2.07
N ASN A 134 18.39 -13.87 1.71
CA ASN A 134 19.43 -13.12 2.42
C ASN A 134 19.01 -12.78 3.85
N SER A 135 17.74 -12.42 4.05
CA SER A 135 17.21 -12.13 5.38
C SER A 135 17.20 -13.36 6.29
N ILE A 136 16.87 -14.55 5.76
CA ILE A 136 16.95 -15.80 6.50
C ILE A 136 18.41 -16.11 6.90
N ILE A 137 19.35 -15.91 5.99
CA ILE A 137 20.79 -16.15 6.26
C ILE A 137 21.31 -15.17 7.31
N GLU A 138 20.96 -13.89 7.21
CA GLU A 138 21.50 -12.83 8.08
C GLU A 138 20.88 -12.86 9.49
N PHE A 139 19.58 -13.09 9.58
CA PHE A 139 18.84 -12.98 10.85
C PHE A 139 18.49 -14.33 11.47
N GLY A 140 18.74 -15.46 10.77
CA GLY A 140 18.44 -16.80 11.24
C GLY A 140 16.95 -17.04 11.56
N ARG A 141 16.07 -16.22 11.02
CA ARG A 141 14.62 -16.29 11.21
C ARG A 141 13.94 -16.69 9.93
N ASP A 142 13.03 -17.61 10.04
CA ASP A 142 12.01 -17.79 9.02
C ASP A 142 11.14 -16.52 9.03
N LEU A 143 11.12 -15.78 7.90
CA LEU A 143 10.35 -14.53 7.75
C LEU A 143 8.85 -14.77 7.82
N MET A 144 8.45 -16.04 7.81
CA MET A 144 7.07 -16.49 7.91
C MET A 144 6.88 -17.33 9.17
N ASP A 145 7.14 -16.75 10.34
CA ASP A 145 6.69 -17.36 11.59
C ASP A 145 5.16 -17.19 11.66
N LEU A 146 4.46 -18.21 11.16
CA LEU A 146 3.01 -18.28 11.08
C LEU A 146 2.36 -18.49 12.46
N ASP A 147 3.14 -18.73 13.51
CA ASP A 147 2.66 -18.98 14.86
C ASP A 147 2.23 -17.69 15.60
N GLU A 148 2.43 -16.52 15.01
CA GLU A 148 2.01 -15.22 15.56
C GLU A 148 0.73 -14.63 14.91
N LEU A 149 0.08 -15.36 14.02
CA LEU A 149 -1.23 -14.98 13.44
C LEU A 149 -2.37 -15.56 14.30
#